data_c78694a734060f318246a5825af9f968
#
_entry.id   c78694a734060f318246a5825af9f968
#
_cell.length_a   1.000
_cell.length_b   1.000
_cell.length_c   1.000
_cell.angle_alpha   90.00
_cell.angle_beta   90.00
_cell.angle_gamma   90.00
#
_symmetry.space_group_name_H-M   'P 1'
#
loop_
_entity.id
_entity.type
_entity.pdbx_description
1 polymer ?
#
loop_
_entity_poly.entity_id
_entity_poly.type
_entity_poly.pdbx_seq_one_letter_code
_entity_poly.pdbx_strand_id
1 'polypeptide(L)'
;MADVKFSELTSLSAAASADVLAIVDSSESASKKLTIDNLFGTVPVNLAVTDVTQSTSNTTGSITTTGGLGVIKDTYLGGALDVDGTTNLDAVDIDGAVQIDGTVTVGVDDTGLDVKFFGATSGQYMLWDESADELALVGDTKLSFHDAAGGENILASADGHLEVNAGTTLDITAPTVDINVATTLN
;
A
#
# COMPACT_ATOMS: atom_id res chain seq x y z
N MET A 1 -58.58 11.54 -18.91
CA MET A 1 -57.62 11.82 -17.83
C MET A 1 -57.40 13.31 -17.81
N ALA A 2 -57.56 13.99 -16.68
CA ALA A 2 -57.27 15.42 -16.62
C ALA A 2 -55.77 15.67 -16.84
N ASP A 3 -55.41 16.69 -17.64
CA ASP A 3 -54.01 17.12 -17.81
C ASP A 3 -53.55 17.71 -16.48
N VAL A 4 -52.67 16.98 -15.78
CA VAL A 4 -52.06 17.46 -14.54
C VAL A 4 -50.73 18.12 -14.91
N LYS A 5 -50.54 19.35 -14.48
CA LYS A 5 -49.26 20.06 -14.69
C LYS A 5 -48.15 19.42 -13.91
N PHE A 6 -46.92 19.43 -14.42
CA PHE A 6 -45.73 18.88 -13.71
C PHE A 6 -45.57 19.47 -12.29
N SER A 7 -45.95 20.72 -12.09
CA SER A 7 -45.91 21.37 -10.76
C SER A 7 -46.97 20.88 -9.76
N GLU A 8 -47.94 20.11 -10.22
CA GLU A 8 -49.07 19.58 -9.41
C GLU A 8 -48.89 18.11 -9.09
N LEU A 9 -47.80 17.49 -9.58
CA LEU A 9 -47.50 16.11 -9.27
C LEU A 9 -46.99 15.95 -7.82
N THR A 10 -47.41 14.90 -7.15
CA THR A 10 -46.93 14.52 -5.81
C THR A 10 -45.45 14.11 -5.93
N SER A 11 -44.62 14.55 -5.00
CA SER A 11 -43.21 14.16 -4.96
C SER A 11 -43.06 12.64 -4.79
N LEU A 12 -42.23 12.02 -5.60
CA LEU A 12 -41.86 10.63 -5.44
C LEU A 12 -40.79 10.54 -4.33
N SER A 13 -41.04 9.77 -3.28
CA SER A 13 -40.08 9.60 -2.16
C SER A 13 -39.00 8.56 -2.43
N ALA A 14 -39.25 7.62 -3.34
CA ALA A 14 -38.29 6.63 -3.79
C ALA A 14 -38.65 6.19 -5.22
N ALA A 15 -37.66 6.17 -6.11
CA ALA A 15 -37.84 5.66 -7.47
C ALA A 15 -37.61 4.16 -7.50
N ALA A 16 -38.50 3.42 -8.20
CA ALA A 16 -38.29 2.02 -8.56
C ALA A 16 -37.56 1.93 -9.92
N SER A 17 -36.86 0.82 -10.17
CA SER A 17 -36.12 0.61 -11.43
C SER A 17 -37.00 0.69 -12.69
N ALA A 18 -38.28 0.34 -12.56
CA ALA A 18 -39.28 0.40 -13.64
C ALA A 18 -39.93 1.77 -13.81
N ASP A 19 -39.71 2.73 -12.90
CA ASP A 19 -40.21 4.09 -13.04
C ASP A 19 -39.60 4.75 -14.26
N VAL A 20 -40.34 5.70 -14.85
CA VAL A 20 -39.96 6.31 -16.12
C VAL A 20 -39.90 7.82 -16.03
N LEU A 21 -38.89 8.38 -16.71
CA LEU A 21 -38.77 9.78 -17.02
C LEU A 21 -39.22 10.03 -18.46
N ALA A 22 -40.00 11.12 -18.70
CA ALA A 22 -40.30 11.57 -20.04
C ALA A 22 -39.09 12.39 -20.53
N ILE A 23 -38.54 12.01 -21.67
CA ILE A 23 -37.45 12.74 -22.33
C ILE A 23 -37.86 13.13 -23.77
N VAL A 24 -37.28 14.19 -24.29
CA VAL A 24 -37.36 14.50 -25.71
C VAL A 24 -36.11 13.96 -26.39
N ASP A 25 -36.31 13.01 -27.30
CA ASP A 25 -35.24 12.51 -28.15
C ASP A 25 -35.06 13.49 -29.32
N SER A 26 -34.01 14.31 -29.24
CA SER A 26 -33.75 15.33 -30.26
C SER A 26 -33.32 14.74 -31.60
N SER A 27 -32.81 13.50 -31.63
CA SER A 27 -32.40 12.83 -32.87
C SER A 27 -33.61 12.38 -33.71
N GLU A 28 -34.71 12.04 -33.06
CA GLU A 28 -35.94 11.58 -33.71
C GLU A 28 -37.10 12.61 -33.60
N SER A 29 -36.87 13.75 -32.95
CA SER A 29 -37.92 14.77 -32.68
C SER A 29 -39.16 14.16 -32.02
N ALA A 30 -39.00 13.20 -31.14
CA ALA A 30 -40.06 12.44 -30.49
C ALA A 30 -39.90 12.45 -28.97
N SER A 31 -41.04 12.46 -28.25
CA SER A 31 -41.02 12.21 -26.80
C SER A 31 -40.94 10.74 -26.52
N LYS A 32 -39.99 10.33 -25.72
CA LYS A 32 -39.76 8.93 -25.30
C LYS A 32 -39.77 8.80 -23.80
N LYS A 33 -39.85 7.59 -23.31
CA LYS A 33 -39.66 7.25 -21.90
C LYS A 33 -38.28 6.66 -21.68
N LEU A 34 -37.64 7.07 -20.60
CA LEU A 34 -36.41 6.49 -20.10
C LEU A 34 -36.69 5.89 -18.73
N THR A 35 -36.40 4.61 -18.55
CA THR A 35 -36.51 3.99 -17.23
C THR A 35 -35.35 4.43 -16.33
N ILE A 36 -35.55 4.42 -15.02
CA ILE A 36 -34.46 4.68 -14.07
C ILE A 36 -33.31 3.70 -14.25
N ASP A 37 -33.63 2.43 -14.54
CA ASP A 37 -32.64 1.39 -14.83
C ASP A 37 -31.75 1.75 -16.04
N ASN A 38 -32.36 2.22 -17.12
CA ASN A 38 -31.62 2.67 -18.32
C ASN A 38 -30.85 3.98 -18.09
N LEU A 39 -31.32 4.86 -17.21
CA LEU A 39 -30.64 6.10 -16.89
C LEU A 39 -29.29 5.81 -16.19
N PHE A 40 -29.27 4.87 -15.25
CA PHE A 40 -28.09 4.52 -14.47
C PHE A 40 -27.33 3.30 -15.01
N GLY A 41 -27.96 2.44 -15.82
CA GLY A 41 -27.32 1.26 -16.41
C GLY A 41 -26.27 1.58 -17.48
N THR A 42 -26.38 2.74 -18.15
CA THR A 42 -25.42 3.17 -19.17
C THR A 42 -25.23 4.69 -19.12
N VAL A 43 -24.25 5.14 -18.35
CA VAL A 43 -23.79 6.54 -18.40
C VAL A 43 -22.72 6.62 -19.50
N PRO A 44 -23.03 7.17 -20.70
CA PRO A 44 -22.16 7.10 -21.87
C PRO A 44 -20.98 8.06 -21.81
N VAL A 45 -20.94 8.92 -20.82
CA VAL A 45 -19.94 9.96 -20.63
C VAL A 45 -19.60 10.09 -19.15
N ASN A 46 -18.71 11.00 -18.85
CA ASN A 46 -18.26 11.35 -17.53
C ASN A 46 -19.43 11.63 -16.54
N LEU A 47 -19.49 10.93 -15.43
CA LEU A 47 -20.33 11.28 -14.30
C LEU A 47 -19.53 12.17 -13.34
N ALA A 48 -19.81 13.46 -13.33
CA ALA A 48 -19.20 14.40 -12.42
C ALA A 48 -20.10 14.64 -11.20
N VAL A 49 -19.64 14.28 -10.02
CA VAL A 49 -20.27 14.62 -8.74
C VAL A 49 -19.58 15.88 -8.22
N THR A 50 -20.30 16.99 -8.14
CA THR A 50 -19.76 18.30 -7.74
C THR A 50 -19.98 18.63 -6.26
N ASP A 51 -20.61 17.73 -5.51
CA ASP A 51 -20.72 17.84 -4.06
C ASP A 51 -19.32 17.75 -3.43
N VAL A 52 -19.02 18.61 -2.48
CA VAL A 52 -17.72 18.73 -1.81
C VAL A 52 -17.73 18.14 -0.38
N THR A 53 -18.73 17.35 -0.04
CA THR A 53 -18.83 16.73 1.27
C THR A 53 -17.68 15.76 1.51
N GLN A 54 -16.86 16.04 2.54
CA GLN A 54 -15.75 15.18 2.93
C GLN A 54 -16.27 13.86 3.52
N SER A 55 -15.69 12.74 3.09
CA SER A 55 -15.94 11.45 3.73
C SER A 55 -15.18 11.38 5.05
N THR A 56 -15.88 11.00 6.11
CA THR A 56 -15.33 10.75 7.45
C THR A 56 -15.70 9.36 7.99
N SER A 57 -16.47 8.61 7.22
CA SER A 57 -16.89 7.25 7.51
C SER A 57 -17.45 6.61 6.23
N ASN A 58 -17.79 5.34 6.28
CA ASN A 58 -18.44 4.60 5.18
C ASN A 58 -19.88 5.05 4.87
N THR A 59 -20.45 5.98 5.66
CA THR A 59 -21.81 6.51 5.48
C THR A 59 -21.84 8.00 5.13
N THR A 60 -20.66 8.63 4.96
CA THR A 60 -20.51 10.05 4.65
C THR A 60 -19.74 10.25 3.34
N GLY A 61 -19.82 11.46 2.77
CA GLY A 61 -19.14 11.81 1.52
C GLY A 61 -20.11 11.99 0.37
N SER A 62 -19.61 12.54 -0.71
CA SER A 62 -20.39 12.86 -1.92
C SER A 62 -20.86 11.62 -2.69
N ILE A 63 -20.18 10.50 -2.53
CA ILE A 63 -20.57 9.19 -3.09
C ILE A 63 -20.49 8.16 -1.97
N THR A 64 -21.62 7.50 -1.71
CA THR A 64 -21.69 6.37 -0.78
C THR A 64 -22.25 5.15 -1.49
N THR A 65 -21.68 3.97 -1.26
CA THR A 65 -22.15 2.70 -1.81
C THR A 65 -22.39 1.71 -0.69
N THR A 66 -23.51 0.99 -0.71
CA THR A 66 -23.78 -0.10 0.23
C THR A 66 -23.19 -1.45 -0.24
N GLY A 67 -22.74 -1.50 -1.48
CA GLY A 67 -22.05 -2.63 -2.09
C GLY A 67 -20.60 -2.27 -2.44
N GLY A 68 -19.91 -3.16 -3.11
CA GLY A 68 -18.53 -2.92 -3.59
C GLY A 68 -18.46 -1.91 -4.73
N LEU A 69 -17.29 -1.31 -4.90
CA LEU A 69 -16.93 -0.50 -6.05
C LEU A 69 -15.98 -1.29 -6.96
N GLY A 70 -16.37 -1.57 -8.20
CA GLY A 70 -15.52 -2.18 -9.21
C GLY A 70 -14.96 -1.13 -10.18
N VAL A 71 -13.63 -1.00 -10.27
CA VAL A 71 -12.94 -0.11 -11.19
C VAL A 71 -12.01 -0.95 -12.07
N ILE A 72 -12.24 -0.93 -13.38
CA ILE A 72 -11.48 -1.76 -14.35
C ILE A 72 -10.11 -1.13 -14.70
N LYS A 73 -10.02 0.20 -14.56
CA LYS A 73 -8.83 0.97 -14.88
C LYS A 73 -8.31 1.71 -13.65
N ASP A 74 -7.38 2.62 -13.87
CA ASP A 74 -6.71 3.38 -12.83
C ASP A 74 -7.70 4.19 -11.96
N THR A 75 -7.37 4.28 -10.67
CA THR A 75 -8.04 5.16 -9.72
C THR A 75 -7.06 6.22 -9.25
N TYR A 76 -7.40 7.50 -9.46
CA TYR A 76 -6.63 8.63 -8.96
C TYR A 76 -7.31 9.20 -7.71
N LEU A 77 -6.60 9.20 -6.59
CA LEU A 77 -7.05 9.79 -5.33
C LEU A 77 -6.17 11.02 -5.02
N GLY A 78 -6.75 12.21 -5.03
CA GLY A 78 -6.05 13.44 -4.68
C GLY A 78 -5.91 13.69 -3.18
N GLY A 79 -6.51 12.84 -2.35
CA GLY A 79 -6.47 12.88 -0.89
C GLY A 79 -5.98 11.57 -0.29
N ALA A 80 -6.18 11.40 1.01
CA ALA A 80 -5.85 10.16 1.71
C ALA A 80 -6.80 9.02 1.32
N LEU A 81 -6.29 7.78 1.35
CA LEU A 81 -7.06 6.55 1.34
C LEU A 81 -7.10 6.00 2.77
N ASP A 82 -8.29 5.90 3.34
CA ASP A 82 -8.54 5.28 4.65
C ASP A 82 -9.24 3.93 4.43
N VAL A 83 -8.65 2.85 4.96
CA VAL A 83 -9.16 1.49 4.82
C VAL A 83 -9.23 0.82 6.19
N ASP A 84 -10.44 0.64 6.70
CA ASP A 84 -10.69 -0.02 8.00
C ASP A 84 -10.44 -1.54 7.97
N GLY A 85 -10.37 -2.14 6.80
CA GLY A 85 -10.27 -3.59 6.60
C GLY A 85 -8.92 -4.03 6.02
N THR A 86 -8.87 -5.29 5.63
CA THR A 86 -7.71 -5.86 4.94
C THR A 86 -7.59 -5.31 3.52
N THR A 87 -6.37 -4.89 3.13
CA THR A 87 -6.04 -4.46 1.78
C THR A 87 -5.21 -5.54 1.10
N ASN A 88 -5.68 -6.09 -0.03
CA ASN A 88 -4.96 -7.04 -0.87
C ASN A 88 -4.44 -6.31 -2.11
N LEU A 89 -3.14 -6.27 -2.28
CA LEU A 89 -2.47 -5.65 -3.42
C LEU A 89 -1.47 -6.63 -4.03
N ASP A 90 -1.51 -6.83 -5.33
CA ASP A 90 -0.58 -7.73 -6.03
C ASP A 90 0.82 -7.13 -6.12
N ALA A 91 0.92 -5.81 -6.24
CA ALA A 91 2.16 -5.06 -6.20
C ALA A 91 1.95 -3.71 -5.52
N VAL A 92 2.95 -3.24 -4.80
CA VAL A 92 2.95 -1.92 -4.15
C VAL A 92 4.26 -1.22 -4.48
N ASP A 93 4.15 0.00 -5.03
CA ASP A 93 5.27 0.91 -5.23
C ASP A 93 4.98 2.20 -4.45
N ILE A 94 5.88 2.59 -3.56
CA ILE A 94 5.71 3.74 -2.68
C ILE A 94 6.94 4.64 -2.77
N ASP A 95 6.79 5.80 -3.39
CA ASP A 95 7.87 6.80 -3.51
C ASP A 95 8.12 7.60 -2.21
N GLY A 96 7.28 7.43 -1.21
CA GLY A 96 7.33 8.16 0.06
C GLY A 96 7.81 7.33 1.24
N ALA A 97 7.84 7.96 2.41
CA ALA A 97 8.11 7.26 3.66
C ALA A 97 6.97 6.33 4.04
N VAL A 98 7.29 5.19 4.64
CA VAL A 98 6.34 4.22 5.17
C VAL A 98 6.51 4.14 6.68
N GLN A 99 5.42 4.31 7.43
CA GLN A 99 5.35 4.03 8.85
C GLN A 99 4.44 2.82 9.07
N ILE A 100 4.90 1.87 9.88
CA ILE A 100 4.12 0.67 10.25
C ILE A 100 4.13 0.57 11.77
N ASP A 101 2.97 0.77 12.38
CA ASP A 101 2.82 0.72 13.86
C ASP A 101 2.50 -0.71 14.36
N GLY A 102 2.46 -1.68 13.48
CA GLY A 102 2.20 -3.09 13.77
C GLY A 102 3.34 -4.03 13.40
N THR A 103 3.09 -5.33 13.50
CA THR A 103 4.05 -6.37 13.09
C THR A 103 4.18 -6.43 11.58
N VAL A 104 5.42 -6.57 11.08
CA VAL A 104 5.70 -6.87 9.68
C VAL A 104 6.08 -8.34 9.57
N THR A 105 5.32 -9.08 8.77
CA THR A 105 5.66 -10.46 8.38
C THR A 105 5.91 -10.49 6.88
N VAL A 106 7.05 -11.01 6.47
CA VAL A 106 7.41 -11.16 5.05
C VAL A 106 7.50 -12.64 4.72
N GLY A 107 6.73 -13.07 3.73
CA GLY A 107 6.63 -14.48 3.35
C GLY A 107 5.76 -15.31 4.30
N VAL A 108 5.82 -16.61 4.14
CA VAL A 108 5.19 -17.64 5.00
C VAL A 108 6.20 -18.73 5.30
N ASP A 109 5.94 -19.54 6.34
CA ASP A 109 6.78 -20.69 6.70
C ASP A 109 6.95 -21.64 5.50
N ASP A 110 8.14 -22.18 5.30
CA ASP A 110 8.59 -22.98 4.14
C ASP A 110 8.56 -22.26 2.76
N THR A 111 8.16 -20.98 2.71
CA THR A 111 8.16 -20.17 1.48
C THR A 111 8.46 -18.73 1.86
N GLY A 112 9.69 -18.44 2.19
CA GLY A 112 10.17 -17.13 2.52
C GLY A 112 10.23 -16.20 1.29
N LEU A 113 10.65 -14.98 1.52
CA LEU A 113 10.95 -13.98 0.48
C LEU A 113 12.16 -13.16 0.91
N ASP A 114 12.96 -12.76 -0.06
CA ASP A 114 14.06 -11.83 0.16
C ASP A 114 13.58 -10.49 0.69
N VAL A 115 14.32 -9.96 1.69
CA VAL A 115 14.13 -8.59 2.17
C VAL A 115 15.44 -7.83 2.05
N LYS A 116 15.46 -6.81 1.20
CA LYS A 116 16.66 -6.04 0.89
C LYS A 116 16.54 -4.57 1.28
N PHE A 117 17.55 -4.07 1.99
CA PHE A 117 17.68 -2.66 2.35
C PHE A 117 18.96 -2.11 1.74
N PHE A 118 18.85 -1.20 0.77
CA PHE A 118 19.99 -0.61 0.09
C PHE A 118 20.64 0.50 0.91
N GLY A 119 21.99 0.51 0.92
CA GLY A 119 22.77 1.64 1.38
C GLY A 119 22.85 2.75 0.32
N ALA A 120 23.45 3.88 0.70
CA ALA A 120 23.67 5.01 -0.22
C ALA A 120 24.77 4.73 -1.26
N THR A 121 25.66 3.79 -1.00
CA THR A 121 26.77 3.42 -1.88
C THR A 121 26.39 2.19 -2.70
N SER A 122 26.70 2.22 -4.01
CA SER A 122 26.42 1.10 -4.91
C SER A 122 27.10 -0.19 -4.42
N GLY A 123 26.35 -1.29 -4.42
CA GLY A 123 26.82 -2.61 -3.98
C GLY A 123 26.81 -2.84 -2.47
N GLN A 124 26.35 -1.86 -1.67
CA GLN A 124 26.20 -2.02 -0.23
C GLN A 124 24.74 -2.17 0.17
N TYR A 125 24.40 -3.25 0.86
CA TYR A 125 23.04 -3.53 1.32
C TYR A 125 23.01 -4.58 2.44
N MET A 126 21.92 -4.61 3.17
CA MET A 126 21.52 -5.71 4.05
C MET A 126 20.48 -6.56 3.32
N LEU A 127 20.63 -7.87 3.35
CA LEU A 127 19.74 -8.83 2.70
C LEU A 127 19.40 -9.94 3.70
N TRP A 128 18.11 -10.17 3.92
CA TRP A 128 17.64 -11.48 4.28
C TRP A 128 17.51 -12.30 2.99
N ASP A 129 18.36 -13.31 2.84
CA ASP A 129 18.37 -14.25 1.70
C ASP A 129 17.59 -15.49 2.10
N GLU A 130 16.40 -15.66 1.54
CA GLU A 130 15.51 -16.79 1.86
C GLU A 130 16.08 -18.14 1.38
N SER A 131 16.79 -18.12 0.27
CA SER A 131 17.34 -19.34 -0.35
C SER A 131 18.54 -19.91 0.40
N ALA A 132 19.25 -19.07 1.15
CA ALA A 132 20.41 -19.42 1.96
C ALA A 132 20.10 -19.49 3.47
N ASP A 133 18.88 -19.08 3.90
CA ASP A 133 18.49 -18.91 5.30
C ASP A 133 19.47 -18.01 6.09
N GLU A 134 19.96 -16.92 5.48
CA GLU A 134 20.97 -16.07 6.10
C GLU A 134 20.63 -14.56 6.04
N LEU A 135 21.21 -13.82 7.00
CA LEU A 135 21.26 -12.37 6.97
C LEU A 135 22.64 -11.94 6.47
N ALA A 136 22.71 -11.46 5.23
CA ALA A 136 23.94 -10.98 4.61
C ALA A 136 24.11 -9.47 4.70
N LEU A 137 25.30 -9.03 5.15
CA LEU A 137 25.75 -7.64 5.02
C LEU A 137 26.77 -7.57 3.87
N VAL A 138 26.36 -7.00 2.75
CA VAL A 138 27.11 -7.08 1.49
C VAL A 138 27.91 -5.81 1.22
N GLY A 139 29.13 -5.98 0.67
CA GLY A 139 30.12 -4.94 0.49
C GLY A 139 30.75 -4.51 1.82
N ASP A 140 31.01 -3.21 1.97
CA ASP A 140 31.52 -2.66 3.24
C ASP A 140 30.40 -2.35 4.25
N THR A 141 29.23 -2.97 4.11
CA THR A 141 28.12 -2.83 5.04
C THR A 141 28.51 -3.47 6.38
N LYS A 142 28.27 -2.76 7.47
CA LYS A 142 28.65 -3.19 8.82
C LYS A 142 27.46 -3.20 9.77
N LEU A 143 27.52 -4.05 10.78
CA LEU A 143 26.62 -4.00 11.92
C LEU A 143 27.26 -3.09 12.98
N SER A 144 26.71 -1.89 13.20
CA SER A 144 27.19 -0.94 14.21
C SER A 144 26.33 -1.00 15.45
N PHE A 145 26.96 -0.81 16.62
CA PHE A 145 26.31 -0.84 17.92
C PHE A 145 26.43 0.54 18.58
N HIS A 146 25.47 0.86 19.41
CA HIS A 146 25.37 2.08 20.21
C HIS A 146 25.01 3.33 19.42
N ASP A 147 25.82 3.75 18.43
CA ASP A 147 25.50 4.88 17.55
C ASP A 147 25.89 4.58 16.09
N ALA A 148 25.29 5.31 15.13
CA ALA A 148 25.51 5.08 13.71
C ALA A 148 26.92 5.47 13.21
N ALA A 149 27.67 6.25 14.00
CA ALA A 149 29.04 6.68 13.69
C ALA A 149 30.05 6.06 14.66
N GLY A 150 29.62 5.19 15.57
CA GLY A 150 30.43 4.54 16.59
C GLY A 150 31.56 3.68 16.02
N GLY A 151 32.58 3.49 16.83
CA GLY A 151 33.71 2.60 16.50
C GLY A 151 33.36 1.11 16.68
N GLU A 152 32.30 0.82 17.42
CA GLU A 152 31.87 -0.54 17.76
C GLU A 152 31.09 -1.14 16.56
N ASN A 153 31.68 -2.12 15.91
CA ASN A 153 31.06 -2.75 14.74
C ASN A 153 31.63 -4.14 14.43
N ILE A 154 30.88 -4.88 13.63
CA ILE A 154 31.34 -6.10 12.97
C ILE A 154 31.24 -5.85 11.47
N LEU A 155 32.34 -6.07 10.74
CA LEU A 155 32.36 -5.90 9.28
C LEU A 155 33.33 -6.89 8.64
N ALA A 156 33.13 -7.15 7.34
CA ALA A 156 34.11 -7.78 6.47
C ALA A 156 34.80 -6.69 5.65
N SER A 157 36.03 -6.29 6.02
CA SER A 157 36.77 -5.22 5.32
C SER A 157 37.46 -5.68 4.03
N ALA A 158 37.56 -7.00 3.85
CA ALA A 158 38.02 -7.64 2.63
C ALA A 158 37.51 -9.09 2.58
N ASP A 159 37.60 -9.73 1.40
CA ASP A 159 37.24 -11.14 1.27
C ASP A 159 38.11 -12.02 2.21
N GLY A 160 37.45 -12.87 3.00
CA GLY A 160 38.09 -13.70 4.01
C GLY A 160 38.55 -12.97 5.27
N HIS A 161 38.21 -11.70 5.46
CA HIS A 161 38.60 -10.91 6.62
C HIS A 161 37.37 -10.40 7.40
N LEU A 162 37.13 -10.93 8.58
CA LEU A 162 36.11 -10.49 9.53
C LEU A 162 36.76 -9.70 10.67
N GLU A 163 36.33 -8.47 10.86
CA GLU A 163 36.75 -7.58 11.94
C GLU A 163 35.65 -7.43 13.00
N VAL A 164 36.04 -7.51 14.27
CA VAL A 164 35.20 -7.12 15.41
C VAL A 164 35.88 -5.96 16.12
N ASN A 165 35.33 -4.76 15.90
CA ASN A 165 35.85 -3.52 16.46
C ASN A 165 35.07 -3.14 17.71
N ALA A 166 35.78 -3.00 18.83
CA ALA A 166 35.19 -2.69 20.14
C ALA A 166 35.44 -1.26 20.63
N GLY A 167 36.11 -0.41 19.83
CA GLY A 167 36.48 0.93 20.22
C GLY A 167 37.57 0.95 21.32
N THR A 168 37.23 0.58 22.54
CA THR A 168 38.18 0.61 23.68
C THR A 168 38.45 -0.79 24.24
N THR A 169 37.39 -1.58 24.47
CA THR A 169 37.54 -2.90 25.13
C THR A 169 36.58 -3.89 24.50
N LEU A 170 37.09 -5.04 24.08
CA LEU A 170 36.32 -6.21 23.75
C LEU A 170 36.28 -7.13 24.98
N ASP A 171 35.14 -7.26 25.61
CA ASP A 171 34.93 -8.14 26.77
C ASP A 171 34.27 -9.44 26.32
N ILE A 172 34.96 -10.55 26.47
CA ILE A 172 34.49 -11.89 26.13
C ILE A 172 34.41 -12.69 27.41
N THR A 173 33.21 -12.84 27.98
CA THR A 173 32.99 -13.64 29.20
C THR A 173 32.42 -15.00 28.84
N ALA A 174 33.24 -16.02 28.92
CA ALA A 174 32.84 -17.41 28.69
C ALA A 174 33.65 -18.36 29.58
N PRO A 175 33.09 -19.53 29.99
CA PRO A 175 33.88 -20.58 30.69
C PRO A 175 35.07 -21.08 29.87
N THR A 176 34.97 -21.05 28.55
CA THR A 176 36.04 -21.40 27.61
C THR A 176 35.97 -20.50 26.39
N VAL A 177 37.08 -19.92 25.98
CA VAL A 177 37.27 -19.24 24.68
C VAL A 177 38.24 -20.09 23.87
N ASP A 178 37.75 -20.68 22.78
CA ASP A 178 38.58 -21.49 21.88
C ASP A 178 38.96 -20.62 20.66
N ILE A 179 40.24 -20.36 20.50
CA ILE A 179 40.79 -19.58 19.40
C ILE A 179 41.70 -20.49 18.60
N ASN A 180 41.16 -21.10 17.53
CA ASN A 180 41.89 -21.99 16.63
C ASN A 180 42.68 -21.16 15.61
N VAL A 181 43.92 -20.81 15.98
CA VAL A 181 44.83 -20.09 15.07
C VAL A 181 45.98 -21.00 14.64
N ALA A 182 46.26 -21.03 13.36
CA ALA A 182 47.46 -21.69 12.82
C ALA A 182 48.74 -20.91 13.14
N THR A 183 48.66 -19.63 13.60
CA THR A 183 49.79 -18.71 13.86
C THR A 183 49.46 -17.61 14.86
N THR A 184 50.47 -17.29 15.64
CA THR A 184 50.76 -16.15 16.54
C THR A 184 49.66 -15.12 16.86
N LEU A 185 49.27 -15.15 18.15
CA LEU A 185 48.78 -13.94 18.84
C LEU A 185 49.95 -12.97 19.00
N ASN A 186 49.89 -11.78 18.37
CA ASN A 186 50.82 -10.68 18.59
C ASN A 186 50.30 -9.77 19.71
#